data_05a26283ea31594d50bb93bc3482772c
#
_entry.id   05a26283ea31594d50bb93bc3482772c
#
_cell.length_a   1.000
_cell.length_b   1.000
_cell.length_c   1.000
_cell.angle_alpha   90.00
_cell.angle_beta   90.00
_cell.angle_gamma   90.00
#
_symmetry.space_group_name_H-M   'P 1'
#
loop_
_entity.id
_entity.type
_entity.pdbx_description
1 polymer ?
#
loop_
_entity_poly.entity_id
_entity_poly.type
_entity_poly.pdbx_seq_one_letter_code
_entity_poly.pdbx_strand_id
1 'polypeptide(L)'
;MSENGLTAARTKMREAGVAQQAIDVFTHYYTQLEGGATGLIPEETIEPLTRIDSIDGAAIDEDAAREALDRTALIKLNGGLGTSMGMDRAKSLLPVRDGRTFLDLLVDQVMAARRRYGVRLPLIFMDSFRTRADTLAALAAHPGIEVDGLPLDFLQNREPKLRADDLSPVEWPADPELEWCPPGHGDIYTALVASGVLDALLEHGYRYAMTSNSDNLGAAPSARIAGWFAASGAPYAPEVCRRTPADVKGGHLAVRKSDGRIILRDTAQTPPEQMRYFTDQFRHPFFHTNNLWFDLKVLRDTLAERGGILGLPLIKNSKTVDPADSASTPVIQLETAMGAAVEAFEGATAIEVPRSRFLPVKTTNDLLLVRSDVYEVDDDGLLQMVPERACTVNLDPRFYKKIQDFEARFPEGVPSIKDAQSLTVEGDWTFGSGVVATGEAHVGQEGSPGRIADGTRI
;
A
#
# COMPACT_ATOMS: atom_id res chain seq x y z
N MET A 1 -0.29 34.29 -13.77
CA MET A 1 -1.08 34.02 -12.53
C MET A 1 -0.40 32.96 -11.66
N SER A 2 0.29 32.02 -12.24
CA SER A 2 0.91 30.88 -11.60
C SER A 2 2.21 31.13 -10.82
N GLU A 3 3.05 32.06 -11.25
CA GLU A 3 4.29 32.38 -10.55
C GLU A 3 4.03 32.83 -9.09
N ASN A 4 2.88 33.44 -8.84
CA ASN A 4 2.42 33.79 -7.49
C ASN A 4 1.96 32.55 -6.71
N GLY A 5 1.27 31.58 -7.33
CA GLY A 5 0.79 30.37 -6.66
C GLY A 5 1.94 29.47 -6.23
N LEU A 6 2.89 29.20 -7.12
CA LEU A 6 4.08 28.42 -6.81
C LEU A 6 4.92 29.05 -5.70
N THR A 7 5.12 30.36 -5.77
CA THR A 7 5.90 31.11 -4.77
C THR A 7 5.23 31.02 -3.39
N ALA A 8 3.90 31.18 -3.34
CA ALA A 8 3.13 31.07 -2.10
C ALA A 8 3.20 29.64 -1.52
N ALA A 9 3.06 28.62 -2.36
CA ALA A 9 3.16 27.24 -1.93
C ALA A 9 4.55 26.91 -1.36
N ARG A 10 5.62 27.29 -2.05
CA ARG A 10 7.00 27.11 -1.56
C ARG A 10 7.26 27.84 -0.23
N THR A 11 6.71 29.03 -0.07
CA THR A 11 6.82 29.79 1.18
C THR A 11 6.10 29.05 2.31
N LYS A 12 4.85 28.64 2.09
CA LYS A 12 4.07 27.85 3.05
C LYS A 12 4.79 26.57 3.47
N MET A 13 5.41 25.84 2.51
CA MET A 13 6.19 24.64 2.81
C MET A 13 7.43 24.93 3.65
N ARG A 14 8.19 25.99 3.35
CA ARG A 14 9.37 26.39 4.15
C ARG A 14 8.99 26.79 5.57
N GLU A 15 7.96 27.60 5.73
CA GLU A 15 7.45 28.01 7.04
C GLU A 15 6.96 26.82 7.88
N ALA A 16 6.44 25.78 7.22
CA ALA A 16 6.03 24.53 7.85
C ALA A 16 7.22 23.56 8.12
N GLY A 17 8.46 23.93 7.81
CA GLY A 17 9.65 23.13 8.05
C GLY A 17 9.80 21.91 7.11
N VAL A 18 9.14 21.94 5.93
CA VAL A 18 9.30 20.87 4.93
C VAL A 18 10.73 20.89 4.36
N ALA A 19 11.34 19.73 4.21
CA ALA A 19 12.69 19.58 3.69
C ALA A 19 12.81 20.18 2.28
N GLN A 20 13.95 20.84 2.01
CA GLN A 20 14.17 21.52 0.71
C GLN A 20 14.01 20.57 -0.46
N GLN A 21 14.47 19.32 -0.35
CA GLN A 21 14.31 18.32 -1.40
C GLN A 21 12.83 18.03 -1.71
N ALA A 22 11.97 17.94 -0.72
CA ALA A 22 10.53 17.77 -0.93
C ALA A 22 9.89 19.00 -1.61
N ILE A 23 10.38 20.21 -1.27
CA ILE A 23 9.97 21.46 -1.94
C ILE A 23 10.38 21.45 -3.41
N ASP A 24 11.56 20.93 -3.74
CA ASP A 24 12.06 20.86 -5.11
C ASP A 24 11.26 19.85 -5.93
N VAL A 25 10.93 18.68 -5.35
CA VAL A 25 10.05 17.68 -5.95
C VAL A 25 8.64 18.23 -6.19
N PHE A 26 8.05 18.90 -5.19
CA PHE A 26 6.77 19.60 -5.34
C PHE A 26 6.81 20.64 -6.46
N THR A 27 7.87 21.43 -6.51
CA THR A 27 8.07 22.45 -7.57
C THR A 27 8.08 21.83 -8.95
N HIS A 28 8.74 20.69 -9.12
CA HIS A 28 8.78 19.95 -10.37
C HIS A 28 7.37 19.52 -10.83
N TYR A 29 6.58 18.93 -9.95
CA TYR A 29 5.22 18.47 -10.28
C TYR A 29 4.23 19.63 -10.44
N TYR A 30 4.37 20.70 -9.65
CA TYR A 30 3.59 21.92 -9.84
C TYR A 30 3.79 22.51 -11.24
N THR A 31 5.04 22.59 -11.70
CA THR A 31 5.36 23.08 -13.06
C THR A 31 4.79 22.19 -14.15
N GLN A 32 4.79 20.86 -13.96
CA GLN A 32 4.14 19.93 -14.89
C GLN A 32 2.61 20.15 -14.95
N LEU A 33 1.97 20.29 -13.77
CA LEU A 33 0.53 20.57 -13.69
C LEU A 33 0.19 21.87 -14.43
N GLU A 34 0.97 22.92 -14.20
CA GLU A 34 0.82 24.22 -14.84
C GLU A 34 1.02 24.14 -16.36
N GLY A 35 1.95 23.29 -16.80
CA GLY A 35 2.18 23.00 -18.22
C GLY A 35 1.09 22.15 -18.87
N GLY A 36 0.02 21.78 -18.13
CA GLY A 36 -1.12 21.04 -18.63
C GLY A 36 -0.90 19.50 -18.64
N ALA A 37 0.08 18.98 -17.90
CA ALA A 37 0.26 17.55 -17.77
C ALA A 37 -1.00 16.91 -17.16
N THR A 38 -1.53 15.90 -17.85
CA THR A 38 -2.73 15.18 -17.40
C THR A 38 -2.40 13.92 -16.61
N GLY A 39 -1.19 13.39 -16.75
CA GLY A 39 -0.78 12.09 -16.20
C GLY A 39 -1.41 10.89 -16.90
N LEU A 40 -2.19 11.09 -17.98
CA LEU A 40 -2.87 10.02 -18.69
C LEU A 40 -1.90 9.21 -19.55
N ILE A 41 -2.09 7.88 -19.57
CA ILE A 41 -1.34 6.91 -20.36
C ILE A 41 -2.34 6.23 -21.31
N PRO A 42 -2.46 6.69 -22.57
CA PRO A 42 -3.37 6.09 -23.54
C PRO A 42 -2.95 4.68 -23.94
N GLU A 43 -3.92 3.80 -24.20
CA GLU A 43 -3.71 2.39 -24.56
C GLU A 43 -2.84 2.20 -25.80
N GLU A 44 -2.95 3.10 -26.76
CA GLU A 44 -2.15 3.06 -28.00
C GLU A 44 -0.66 3.33 -27.79
N THR A 45 -0.28 3.88 -26.64
CA THR A 45 1.13 4.19 -26.30
C THR A 45 1.85 3.04 -25.63
N ILE A 46 1.12 1.99 -25.25
CA ILE A 46 1.63 0.85 -24.50
C ILE A 46 1.36 -0.48 -25.20
N GLU A 47 2.09 -1.49 -24.78
CA GLU A 47 1.86 -2.91 -25.11
C GLU A 47 1.62 -3.69 -23.82
N PRO A 48 0.73 -4.72 -23.85
CA PRO A 48 0.53 -5.60 -22.71
C PRO A 48 1.82 -6.33 -22.31
N LEU A 49 2.15 -6.32 -21.02
CA LEU A 49 3.19 -7.19 -20.48
C LEU A 49 2.56 -8.55 -20.16
N THR A 50 2.81 -9.55 -21.01
CA THR A 50 2.13 -10.86 -20.95
C THR A 50 2.99 -11.99 -20.38
N ARG A 51 4.30 -11.74 -20.20
CA ARG A 51 5.26 -12.74 -19.67
C ARG A 51 6.12 -12.07 -18.62
N ILE A 52 6.18 -12.70 -17.46
CA ILE A 52 7.01 -12.32 -16.31
C ILE A 52 7.50 -13.63 -15.70
N ASP A 53 8.75 -13.65 -15.22
CA ASP A 53 9.30 -14.80 -14.51
C ASP A 53 8.51 -15.05 -13.21
N SER A 54 8.26 -16.32 -12.91
CA SER A 54 7.59 -16.70 -11.66
C SER A 54 8.60 -17.09 -10.60
N ILE A 55 8.36 -16.64 -9.36
CA ILE A 55 9.19 -17.02 -8.22
C ILE A 55 9.16 -18.53 -7.96
N ASP A 56 8.06 -19.21 -8.28
CA ASP A 56 7.92 -20.66 -8.07
C ASP A 56 8.86 -21.45 -8.97
N GLY A 57 9.14 -20.96 -10.18
CA GLY A 57 10.06 -21.57 -11.13
C GLY A 57 11.53 -21.16 -10.97
N ALA A 58 11.83 -20.18 -10.11
CA ALA A 58 13.18 -19.66 -9.96
C ALA A 58 14.10 -20.62 -9.19
N ALA A 59 15.24 -20.94 -9.76
CA ALA A 59 16.32 -21.67 -9.06
C ALA A 59 17.12 -20.66 -8.22
N ILE A 60 17.07 -20.82 -6.89
CA ILE A 60 17.71 -19.89 -5.95
C ILE A 60 18.56 -20.69 -4.97
N ASP A 61 19.81 -20.27 -4.85
CA ASP A 61 20.71 -20.81 -3.85
C ASP A 61 20.30 -20.32 -2.45
N GLU A 62 20.19 -21.24 -1.49
CA GLU A 62 19.66 -20.93 -0.14
C GLU A 62 20.61 -20.02 0.66
N ASP A 63 21.94 -20.21 0.53
CA ASP A 63 22.91 -19.37 1.24
C ASP A 63 22.93 -17.96 0.67
N ALA A 64 22.91 -17.83 -0.67
CA ALA A 64 22.80 -16.53 -1.34
C ALA A 64 21.46 -15.84 -1.00
N ALA A 65 20.36 -16.58 -0.89
CA ALA A 65 19.06 -16.05 -0.49
C ALA A 65 19.08 -15.51 0.94
N ARG A 66 19.72 -16.22 1.87
CA ARG A 66 19.89 -15.80 3.25
C ARG A 66 20.78 -14.55 3.33
N GLU A 67 21.92 -14.52 2.60
CA GLU A 67 22.78 -13.34 2.54
C GLU A 67 22.05 -12.12 1.98
N ALA A 68 21.28 -12.28 0.90
CA ALA A 68 20.48 -11.21 0.32
C ALA A 68 19.44 -10.69 1.33
N LEU A 69 18.79 -11.57 2.08
CA LEU A 69 17.83 -11.17 3.12
C LEU A 69 18.52 -10.40 4.27
N ASP A 70 19.73 -10.82 4.70
CA ASP A 70 20.50 -10.11 5.74
C ASP A 70 20.88 -8.68 5.32
N ARG A 71 20.99 -8.45 4.01
CA ARG A 71 21.28 -7.14 3.42
C ARG A 71 20.02 -6.38 2.98
N THR A 72 18.85 -6.82 3.38
CA THR A 72 17.55 -6.23 3.05
C THR A 72 16.97 -5.49 4.24
N ALA A 73 16.42 -4.30 4.01
CA ALA A 73 15.57 -3.57 4.95
C ALA A 73 14.09 -3.71 4.54
N LEU A 74 13.22 -3.95 5.49
CA LEU A 74 11.77 -3.93 5.28
C LEU A 74 11.21 -2.56 5.62
N ILE A 75 10.52 -1.94 4.66
CA ILE A 75 9.89 -0.63 4.82
C ILE A 75 8.39 -0.80 4.67
N LYS A 76 7.62 -0.45 5.68
CA LYS A 76 6.16 -0.55 5.68
C LYS A 76 5.52 0.83 5.55
N LEU A 77 4.71 1.02 4.51
CA LEU A 77 3.93 2.25 4.34
C LEU A 77 2.82 2.30 5.39
N ASN A 78 2.86 3.29 6.27
CA ASN A 78 1.98 3.37 7.44
C ASN A 78 1.36 4.77 7.65
N GLY A 79 1.33 5.60 6.62
CA GLY A 79 0.75 6.94 6.70
C GLY A 79 -0.78 7.00 6.71
N GLY A 80 -1.46 5.90 6.37
CA GLY A 80 -2.92 5.84 6.22
C GLY A 80 -3.67 5.65 7.55
N LEU A 81 -4.76 6.41 7.75
CA LEU A 81 -5.61 6.37 8.95
C LEU A 81 -6.78 5.37 8.86
N GLY A 82 -7.00 4.71 7.72
CA GLY A 82 -8.17 3.84 7.56
C GLY A 82 -9.52 4.58 7.57
N THR A 83 -9.54 5.84 7.14
CA THR A 83 -10.74 6.70 7.16
C THR A 83 -11.93 6.13 6.40
N SER A 84 -11.71 5.31 5.36
CA SER A 84 -12.78 4.59 4.65
C SER A 84 -13.56 3.62 5.54
N MET A 85 -12.92 3.13 6.62
CA MET A 85 -13.50 2.27 7.64
C MET A 85 -13.85 3.04 8.93
N GLY A 86 -13.79 4.38 8.91
CA GLY A 86 -14.13 5.25 10.04
C GLY A 86 -13.09 5.27 11.16
N MET A 87 -11.83 4.94 10.87
CA MET A 87 -10.73 5.02 11.84
C MET A 87 -10.11 6.41 11.86
N ASP A 88 -9.57 6.80 13.01
CA ASP A 88 -8.89 8.07 13.30
C ASP A 88 -7.40 7.90 13.68
N ARG A 89 -6.91 6.66 13.69
CA ARG A 89 -5.52 6.28 14.01
C ARG A 89 -4.89 5.46 12.88
N ALA A 90 -3.61 5.13 13.00
CA ALA A 90 -2.90 4.31 12.02
C ALA A 90 -3.65 2.99 11.77
N LYS A 91 -3.90 2.68 10.50
CA LYS A 91 -4.62 1.46 10.12
C LYS A 91 -3.90 0.20 10.57
N SER A 92 -2.58 0.22 10.68
CA SER A 92 -1.77 -0.89 11.23
C SER A 92 -2.11 -1.24 12.68
N LEU A 93 -2.80 -0.37 13.41
CA LEU A 93 -3.26 -0.61 14.78
C LEU A 93 -4.68 -1.20 14.85
N LEU A 94 -5.29 -1.53 13.71
CA LEU A 94 -6.54 -2.26 13.68
C LEU A 94 -6.30 -3.69 14.18
N PRO A 95 -7.06 -4.18 15.20
CA PRO A 95 -7.01 -5.58 15.61
C PRO A 95 -7.49 -6.48 14.47
N VAL A 96 -6.70 -7.47 14.13
CA VAL A 96 -6.94 -8.37 13.01
C VAL A 96 -7.26 -9.78 13.47
N ARG A 97 -6.48 -10.32 14.44
CA ARG A 97 -6.62 -11.69 14.90
C ARG A 97 -6.21 -11.82 16.37
N ASP A 98 -7.04 -12.48 17.17
CA ASP A 98 -6.78 -12.76 18.59
C ASP A 98 -6.37 -11.51 19.39
N GLY A 99 -6.99 -10.37 19.10
CA GLY A 99 -6.67 -9.07 19.69
C GLY A 99 -5.37 -8.42 19.18
N ARG A 100 -4.63 -9.09 18.28
CA ARG A 100 -3.38 -8.60 17.69
C ARG A 100 -3.65 -7.72 16.49
N THR A 101 -2.92 -6.63 16.38
CA THR A 101 -3.01 -5.66 15.30
C THR A 101 -2.19 -6.10 14.07
N PHE A 102 -2.35 -5.41 12.94
CA PHE A 102 -1.43 -5.60 11.80
C PHE A 102 0.02 -5.40 12.22
N LEU A 103 0.29 -4.35 13.01
CA LEU A 103 1.65 -4.03 13.48
C LEU A 103 2.23 -5.20 14.27
N ASP A 104 1.48 -5.77 15.22
CA ASP A 104 1.93 -6.91 16.00
C ASP A 104 2.30 -8.11 15.11
N LEU A 105 1.46 -8.41 14.12
CA LEU A 105 1.70 -9.52 13.19
C LEU A 105 2.90 -9.25 12.27
N LEU A 106 3.10 -8.00 11.82
CA LEU A 106 4.28 -7.62 11.03
C LEU A 106 5.56 -7.78 11.84
N VAL A 107 5.55 -7.38 13.12
CA VAL A 107 6.70 -7.58 14.03
C VAL A 107 7.00 -9.07 14.19
N ASP A 108 5.98 -9.91 14.39
CA ASP A 108 6.19 -11.36 14.54
C ASP A 108 6.79 -11.99 13.29
N GLN A 109 6.31 -11.62 12.09
CA GLN A 109 6.87 -12.09 10.83
C GLN A 109 8.35 -11.75 10.70
N VAL A 110 8.75 -10.54 11.10
CA VAL A 110 10.15 -10.12 11.09
C VAL A 110 10.96 -10.88 12.14
N MET A 111 10.45 -11.00 13.35
CA MET A 111 11.16 -11.72 14.43
C MET A 111 11.28 -13.22 14.12
N ALA A 112 10.29 -13.83 13.49
CA ALA A 112 10.36 -15.20 13.01
C ALA A 112 11.43 -15.36 11.91
N ALA A 113 11.46 -14.46 10.94
CA ALA A 113 12.48 -14.47 9.88
C ALA A 113 13.90 -14.28 10.45
N ARG A 114 14.09 -13.36 11.41
CA ARG A 114 15.37 -13.19 12.11
C ARG A 114 15.83 -14.48 12.78
N ARG A 115 14.93 -15.15 13.50
CA ARG A 115 15.25 -16.44 14.17
C ARG A 115 15.56 -17.54 13.17
N ARG A 116 14.74 -17.67 12.12
CA ARG A 116 14.84 -18.75 11.12
C ARG A 116 16.11 -18.66 10.30
N TYR A 117 16.47 -17.46 9.84
CA TYR A 117 17.58 -17.24 8.92
C TYR A 117 18.86 -16.72 9.59
N GLY A 118 18.81 -16.32 10.86
CA GLY A 118 19.95 -15.73 11.58
C GLY A 118 20.35 -14.36 11.00
N VAL A 119 19.40 -13.56 10.55
CA VAL A 119 19.60 -12.28 9.86
C VAL A 119 19.17 -11.10 10.73
N ARG A 120 19.72 -9.89 10.44
CA ARG A 120 19.38 -8.67 11.21
C ARG A 120 18.03 -8.06 10.81
N LEU A 121 17.70 -8.00 9.56
CA LEU A 121 16.43 -7.62 8.92
C LEU A 121 15.68 -6.47 9.62
N PRO A 122 16.06 -5.19 9.43
CA PRO A 122 15.37 -4.07 10.06
C PRO A 122 13.95 -3.91 9.52
N LEU A 123 13.03 -3.56 10.44
CA LEU A 123 11.66 -3.15 10.12
C LEU A 123 11.53 -1.65 10.38
N ILE A 124 11.19 -0.88 9.35
CA ILE A 124 11.08 0.58 9.42
C ILE A 124 9.71 0.99 8.87
N PHE A 125 9.01 1.87 9.56
CA PHE A 125 7.72 2.38 9.12
C PHE A 125 7.86 3.75 8.47
N MET A 126 7.24 3.96 7.31
CA MET A 126 7.02 5.27 6.74
C MET A 126 5.68 5.79 7.26
N ASP A 127 5.74 6.65 8.27
CA ASP A 127 4.59 7.21 8.94
C ASP A 127 4.20 8.59 8.39
N SER A 128 2.96 8.98 8.64
CA SER A 128 2.52 10.37 8.54
C SER A 128 2.63 11.07 9.90
N PHE A 129 2.51 12.40 9.90
CA PHE A 129 2.43 13.18 11.13
C PHE A 129 1.31 12.71 12.07
N ARG A 130 0.24 12.12 11.51
CA ARG A 130 -0.92 11.65 12.27
C ARG A 130 -0.77 10.22 12.79
N THR A 131 0.10 9.40 12.22
CA THR A 131 0.26 7.98 12.57
C THR A 131 1.48 7.71 13.45
N ARG A 132 2.50 8.58 13.38
CA ARG A 132 3.80 8.35 14.02
C ARG A 132 3.75 8.08 15.51
N ALA A 133 3.05 8.93 16.25
CA ALA A 133 3.03 8.82 17.71
C ALA A 133 2.42 7.48 18.17
N ASP A 134 1.31 7.08 17.55
CA ASP A 134 0.63 5.83 17.84
C ASP A 134 1.48 4.62 17.44
N THR A 135 2.13 4.69 16.25
CA THR A 135 3.02 3.64 15.75
C THR A 135 4.20 3.40 16.70
N LEU A 136 4.91 4.46 17.11
CA LEU A 136 6.03 4.34 18.02
C LEU A 136 5.62 3.85 19.40
N ALA A 137 4.45 4.28 19.90
CA ALA A 137 3.90 3.79 21.16
C ALA A 137 3.58 2.28 21.09
N ALA A 138 3.05 1.80 19.96
CA ALA A 138 2.78 0.38 19.76
C ALA A 138 4.10 -0.42 19.66
N LEU A 139 5.09 0.06 18.91
CA LEU A 139 6.39 -0.60 18.75
C LEU A 139 7.15 -0.72 20.08
N ALA A 140 6.97 0.20 21.03
CA ALA A 140 7.57 0.12 22.35
C ALA A 140 7.14 -1.13 23.16
N ALA A 141 6.04 -1.78 22.76
CA ALA A 141 5.62 -3.05 23.37
C ALA A 141 6.36 -4.28 22.80
N HIS A 142 7.22 -4.11 21.79
CA HIS A 142 7.95 -5.17 21.11
C HIS A 142 9.48 -5.03 21.28
N PRO A 143 10.02 -5.38 22.44
CA PRO A 143 11.46 -5.27 22.70
C PRO A 143 12.25 -6.18 21.73
N GLY A 144 13.37 -5.64 21.22
CA GLY A 144 14.25 -6.36 20.29
C GLY A 144 13.84 -6.23 18.82
N ILE A 145 12.84 -5.39 18.50
CA ILE A 145 12.53 -5.08 17.08
C ILE A 145 13.55 -4.11 16.49
N GLU A 146 14.19 -3.29 17.33
CA GLU A 146 15.20 -2.33 16.95
C GLU A 146 16.42 -3.03 16.32
N VAL A 147 17.09 -2.33 15.43
CA VAL A 147 18.44 -2.63 14.96
C VAL A 147 19.31 -1.43 15.28
N ASP A 148 20.39 -1.66 16.02
CA ASP A 148 21.28 -0.60 16.47
C ASP A 148 21.72 0.33 15.34
N GLY A 149 21.58 1.63 15.55
CA GLY A 149 21.93 2.67 14.59
C GLY A 149 20.90 2.95 13.50
N LEU A 150 19.76 2.24 13.50
CA LEU A 150 18.68 2.49 12.55
C LEU A 150 17.40 2.95 13.26
N PRO A 151 16.65 3.90 12.68
CA PRO A 151 15.37 4.31 13.23
C PRO A 151 14.28 3.24 12.97
N LEU A 152 13.24 3.24 13.82
CA LEU A 152 12.04 2.41 13.61
C LEU A 152 11.05 3.05 12.64
N ASP A 153 11.15 4.37 12.41
CA ASP A 153 10.28 5.11 11.52
C ASP A 153 11.00 6.25 10.82
N PHE A 154 10.37 6.75 9.77
CA PHE A 154 10.60 8.06 9.18
C PHE A 154 9.30 8.64 8.67
N LEU A 155 9.23 9.98 8.57
CA LEU A 155 8.03 10.66 8.13
C LEU A 155 7.97 10.79 6.61
N GLN A 156 6.80 10.52 6.03
CA GLN A 156 6.47 11.00 4.69
C GLN A 156 6.41 12.54 4.70
N ASN A 157 6.68 13.14 3.56
CA ASN A 157 6.55 14.58 3.39
C ASN A 157 5.08 15.01 3.34
N ARG A 158 4.86 16.31 3.37
CA ARG A 158 3.55 16.94 3.16
C ARG A 158 3.68 18.11 2.18
N GLU A 159 2.62 18.35 1.46
CA GLU A 159 2.52 19.43 0.50
C GLU A 159 1.17 20.14 0.61
N PRO A 160 1.06 21.43 0.23
CA PRO A 160 -0.19 22.13 0.28
C PRO A 160 -1.14 21.64 -0.80
N LYS A 161 -2.43 21.47 -0.46
CA LYS A 161 -3.49 21.32 -1.46
C LYS A 161 -3.61 22.63 -2.25
N LEU A 162 -3.77 22.51 -3.56
CA LEU A 162 -3.86 23.64 -4.48
C LEU A 162 -5.32 23.91 -4.83
N ARG A 163 -5.74 25.15 -4.82
CA ARG A 163 -7.06 25.54 -5.32
C ARG A 163 -7.19 25.15 -6.80
N ALA A 164 -8.34 24.63 -7.17
CA ALA A 164 -8.56 24.14 -8.54
C ALA A 164 -8.69 25.27 -9.58
N ASP A 165 -9.00 26.48 -9.15
CA ASP A 165 -9.25 27.65 -10.01
C ASP A 165 -7.97 28.43 -10.38
N ASP A 166 -7.00 28.54 -9.48
CA ASP A 166 -5.81 29.37 -9.70
C ASP A 166 -4.47 28.74 -9.28
N LEU A 167 -4.50 27.50 -8.77
CA LEU A 167 -3.36 26.74 -8.26
C LEU A 167 -2.63 27.41 -7.09
N SER A 168 -3.22 28.36 -6.41
CA SER A 168 -2.69 28.86 -5.15
C SER A 168 -2.88 27.82 -4.02
N PRO A 169 -2.03 27.81 -2.98
CA PRO A 169 -2.26 26.96 -1.82
C PRO A 169 -3.59 27.34 -1.15
N VAL A 170 -4.41 26.32 -0.83
CA VAL A 170 -5.69 26.58 -0.16
C VAL A 170 -5.46 27.06 1.27
N GLU A 171 -6.31 27.96 1.73
CA GLU A 171 -6.44 28.37 3.13
C GLU A 171 -7.77 27.83 3.67
N TRP A 172 -7.73 27.16 4.82
CA TRP A 172 -8.89 26.57 5.48
C TRP A 172 -8.84 26.80 6.99
N PRO A 173 -9.16 28.02 7.46
CA PRO A 173 -9.03 28.38 8.88
C PRO A 173 -9.83 27.54 9.86
N ALA A 174 -10.89 26.84 9.38
CA ALA A 174 -11.69 25.95 10.21
C ALA A 174 -10.90 24.72 10.68
N ASP A 175 -9.98 24.22 9.86
CA ASP A 175 -9.05 23.14 10.18
C ASP A 175 -7.80 23.26 9.28
N PRO A 176 -6.73 23.93 9.75
CA PRO A 176 -5.51 24.14 8.98
C PRO A 176 -4.78 22.86 8.56
N GLU A 177 -5.01 21.73 9.25
CA GLU A 177 -4.44 20.45 8.84
C GLU A 177 -5.04 19.94 7.51
N LEU A 178 -6.27 20.33 7.19
CA LEU A 178 -6.91 20.00 5.90
C LEU A 178 -6.31 20.77 4.71
N GLU A 179 -5.48 21.77 4.94
CA GLU A 179 -4.74 22.48 3.89
C GLU A 179 -3.62 21.64 3.27
N TRP A 180 -3.25 20.56 3.95
CA TRP A 180 -2.12 19.71 3.59
C TRP A 180 -2.56 18.34 3.08
N CYS A 181 -1.73 17.74 2.24
CA CYS A 181 -1.87 16.35 1.81
C CYS A 181 -0.49 15.69 1.68
N PRO A 182 -0.43 14.36 1.71
CA PRO A 182 0.79 13.64 1.34
C PRO A 182 0.99 13.69 -0.19
N PRO A 183 2.25 13.67 -0.67
CA PRO A 183 2.57 13.62 -2.10
C PRO A 183 2.30 12.26 -2.78
N GLY A 184 1.46 11.42 -2.18
CA GLY A 184 1.27 10.04 -2.56
C GLY A 184 2.39 9.12 -2.04
N HIS A 185 2.25 7.82 -2.25
CA HIS A 185 3.22 6.86 -1.73
C HIS A 185 4.54 6.81 -2.53
N GLY A 186 4.62 7.47 -3.69
CA GLY A 186 5.90 7.69 -4.39
C GLY A 186 6.88 8.59 -3.64
N ASP A 187 6.40 9.34 -2.65
CA ASP A 187 7.23 10.13 -1.74
C ASP A 187 8.27 9.30 -0.95
N ILE A 188 8.10 7.99 -0.86
CA ILE A 188 9.03 7.10 -0.14
C ILE A 188 10.48 7.36 -0.55
N TYR A 189 10.76 7.59 -1.83
CA TYR A 189 12.12 7.81 -2.34
C TYR A 189 12.69 9.15 -1.86
N THR A 190 11.87 10.20 -1.88
CA THR A 190 12.23 11.52 -1.38
C THR A 190 12.37 11.52 0.14
N ALA A 191 11.42 10.88 0.85
CA ALA A 191 11.40 10.81 2.29
C ALA A 191 12.58 10.01 2.87
N LEU A 192 13.01 8.93 2.21
CA LEU A 192 14.20 8.15 2.59
C LEU A 192 15.48 9.01 2.57
N VAL A 193 15.62 9.88 1.59
CA VAL A 193 16.76 10.80 1.52
C VAL A 193 16.61 11.94 2.52
N ALA A 194 15.45 12.60 2.55
CA ALA A 194 15.19 13.76 3.40
C ALA A 194 15.32 13.44 4.90
N SER A 195 15.01 12.21 5.30
CA SER A 195 15.16 11.72 6.68
C SER A 195 16.57 11.22 7.03
N GLY A 196 17.45 11.04 6.04
CA GLY A 196 18.77 10.41 6.22
C GLY A 196 18.74 8.89 6.37
N VAL A 197 17.56 8.25 6.29
CA VAL A 197 17.42 6.79 6.46
C VAL A 197 18.11 6.02 5.33
N LEU A 198 18.10 6.55 4.10
CA LEU A 198 18.81 5.93 2.98
C LEU A 198 20.31 5.79 3.25
N ASP A 199 20.94 6.86 3.72
CA ASP A 199 22.38 6.86 4.02
C ASP A 199 22.68 5.96 5.23
N ALA A 200 21.87 6.03 6.29
CA ALA A 200 22.02 5.17 7.46
C ALA A 200 21.94 3.68 7.09
N LEU A 201 21.00 3.28 6.24
CA LEU A 201 20.90 1.90 5.76
C LEU A 201 22.16 1.46 4.99
N LEU A 202 22.65 2.29 4.08
CA LEU A 202 23.85 2.00 3.29
C LEU A 202 25.11 1.92 4.17
N GLU A 203 25.27 2.81 5.15
CA GLU A 203 26.37 2.81 6.11
C GLU A 203 26.39 1.56 7.00
N HIS A 204 25.19 1.01 7.33
CA HIS A 204 25.05 -0.24 8.08
C HIS A 204 25.13 -1.50 7.21
N GLY A 205 25.45 -1.34 5.91
CA GLY A 205 25.71 -2.44 4.98
C GLY A 205 24.47 -3.05 4.31
N TYR A 206 23.30 -2.42 4.46
CA TYR A 206 22.10 -2.82 3.72
C TYR A 206 22.22 -2.41 2.26
N ARG A 207 21.81 -3.28 1.38
CA ARG A 207 21.88 -3.07 -0.07
C ARG A 207 20.51 -2.96 -0.70
N TYR A 208 19.55 -3.69 -0.18
CA TYR A 208 18.24 -3.84 -0.74
C TYR A 208 17.16 -3.30 0.21
N ALA A 209 16.06 -2.83 -0.34
CA ALA A 209 14.85 -2.56 0.41
C ALA A 209 13.68 -3.33 -0.21
N MET A 210 12.84 -3.89 0.66
CA MET A 210 11.53 -4.39 0.30
C MET A 210 10.49 -3.48 0.94
N THR A 211 9.60 -2.89 0.15
CA THR A 211 8.53 -2.04 0.66
C THR A 211 7.16 -2.60 0.32
N SER A 212 6.20 -2.39 1.20
CA SER A 212 4.79 -2.78 1.02
C SER A 212 3.88 -2.00 1.96
N ASN A 213 2.57 -2.09 1.73
CA ASN A 213 1.59 -1.51 2.64
C ASN A 213 1.57 -2.28 3.97
N SER A 214 1.38 -1.57 5.09
CA SER A 214 1.29 -2.15 6.44
C SER A 214 0.01 -2.99 6.66
N ASP A 215 -1.01 -2.83 5.82
CA ASP A 215 -2.25 -3.62 5.86
C ASP A 215 -2.21 -4.88 4.97
N ASN A 216 -1.07 -5.17 4.34
CA ASN A 216 -0.86 -6.39 3.56
C ASN A 216 0.02 -7.38 4.32
N LEU A 217 -0.60 -8.28 5.08
CA LEU A 217 0.11 -9.34 5.84
C LEU A 217 0.74 -10.41 4.94
N GLY A 218 0.31 -10.53 3.68
CA GLY A 218 0.93 -11.41 2.70
C GLY A 218 2.32 -10.96 2.26
N ALA A 219 2.65 -9.68 2.42
CA ALA A 219 3.96 -9.11 2.09
C ALA A 219 5.00 -9.36 3.21
N ALA A 220 5.11 -10.62 3.66
CA ALA A 220 6.07 -11.03 4.68
C ALA A 220 7.51 -11.11 4.14
N PRO A 221 8.53 -11.13 5.01
CA PRO A 221 9.92 -11.35 4.62
C PRO A 221 10.08 -12.67 3.84
N SER A 222 10.84 -12.64 2.75
CA SER A 222 11.09 -13.82 1.93
C SER A 222 12.53 -13.88 1.47
N ALA A 223 13.30 -14.82 2.03
CA ALA A 223 14.68 -15.06 1.58
C ALA A 223 14.72 -15.45 0.11
N ARG A 224 13.74 -16.24 -0.36
CA ARG A 224 13.65 -16.67 -1.75
C ARG A 224 13.54 -15.48 -2.72
N ILE A 225 12.65 -14.50 -2.42
CA ILE A 225 12.49 -13.32 -3.29
C ILE A 225 13.71 -12.39 -3.16
N ALA A 226 14.28 -12.22 -1.95
CA ALA A 226 15.51 -11.46 -1.75
C ALA A 226 16.66 -12.02 -2.57
N GLY A 227 16.86 -13.36 -2.56
CA GLY A 227 17.86 -14.05 -3.35
C GLY A 227 17.64 -13.92 -4.86
N TRP A 228 16.39 -14.06 -5.31
CA TRP A 228 16.05 -13.82 -6.71
C TRP A 228 16.38 -12.38 -7.13
N PHE A 229 15.97 -11.40 -6.33
CA PHE A 229 16.24 -9.99 -6.63
C PHE A 229 17.74 -9.69 -6.69
N ALA A 230 18.50 -10.17 -5.72
CA ALA A 230 19.95 -10.01 -5.70
C ALA A 230 20.62 -10.67 -6.92
N ALA A 231 20.21 -11.90 -7.28
CA ALA A 231 20.73 -12.63 -8.42
C ALA A 231 20.38 -12.01 -9.78
N SER A 232 19.21 -11.37 -9.88
CA SER A 232 18.77 -10.70 -11.12
C SER A 232 19.64 -9.50 -11.49
N GLY A 233 20.31 -8.88 -10.52
CA GLY A 233 21.05 -7.63 -10.72
C GLY A 233 20.16 -6.43 -11.09
N ALA A 234 18.84 -6.60 -11.06
CA ALA A 234 17.92 -5.53 -11.37
C ALA A 234 17.96 -4.43 -10.31
N PRO A 235 17.89 -3.15 -10.69
CA PRO A 235 17.86 -2.05 -9.74
C PRO A 235 16.50 -1.91 -9.03
N TYR A 236 15.44 -2.45 -9.65
CA TYR A 236 14.07 -2.32 -9.19
C TYR A 236 13.19 -3.46 -9.72
N ALA A 237 12.34 -4.02 -8.88
CA ALA A 237 11.39 -5.06 -9.27
C ALA A 237 10.12 -5.03 -8.41
N PRO A 238 8.91 -4.80 -8.98
CA PRO A 238 7.66 -5.05 -8.30
C PRO A 238 7.31 -6.54 -8.28
N GLU A 239 6.66 -6.97 -7.18
CA GLU A 239 5.91 -8.20 -7.14
C GLU A 239 4.55 -7.99 -7.83
N VAL A 240 4.17 -8.92 -8.69
CA VAL A 240 2.87 -8.91 -9.38
C VAL A 240 2.16 -10.24 -9.21
N CYS A 241 0.84 -10.20 -9.24
CA CYS A 241 0.00 -11.39 -9.26
C CYS A 241 -0.84 -11.45 -10.54
N ARG A 242 -1.25 -12.65 -10.94
CA ARG A 242 -2.26 -12.78 -11.99
C ARG A 242 -3.57 -12.17 -11.54
N ARG A 243 -4.18 -11.42 -12.45
CA ARG A 243 -5.49 -10.80 -12.24
C ARG A 243 -6.59 -11.84 -12.16
N THR A 244 -7.54 -11.55 -11.29
CA THR A 244 -8.85 -12.19 -11.20
C THR A 244 -9.94 -11.14 -11.45
N PRO A 245 -11.20 -11.51 -11.64
CA PRO A 245 -12.30 -10.56 -11.76
C PRO A 245 -12.43 -9.58 -10.59
N ALA A 246 -11.89 -9.92 -9.42
CA ALA A 246 -11.88 -9.04 -8.24
C ALA A 246 -10.86 -7.89 -8.34
N ASP A 247 -9.88 -7.98 -9.23
CA ASP A 247 -8.73 -7.05 -9.33
C ASP A 247 -8.91 -5.96 -10.40
N VAL A 248 -10.13 -5.73 -10.86
CA VAL A 248 -10.43 -4.80 -11.99
C VAL A 248 -9.95 -3.36 -11.76
N LYS A 249 -9.74 -2.95 -10.50
CA LYS A 249 -9.28 -1.61 -10.12
C LYS A 249 -7.78 -1.54 -9.80
N GLY A 250 -7.08 -2.67 -9.80
CA GLY A 250 -5.63 -2.70 -9.50
C GLY A 250 -4.81 -2.20 -10.70
N GLY A 251 -3.80 -1.36 -10.46
CA GLY A 251 -2.85 -0.94 -11.49
C GLY A 251 -2.16 -2.14 -12.15
N HIS A 252 -1.81 -2.04 -13.40
CA HIS A 252 -1.14 -3.10 -14.15
C HIS A 252 0.19 -2.63 -14.74
N LEU A 253 1.09 -3.58 -14.98
CA LEU A 253 2.30 -3.32 -15.73
C LEU A 253 2.03 -3.42 -17.24
N ALA A 254 2.73 -2.58 -17.99
CA ALA A 254 2.74 -2.59 -19.45
C ALA A 254 4.13 -2.22 -19.97
N VAL A 255 4.36 -2.35 -21.27
CA VAL A 255 5.59 -1.90 -21.94
C VAL A 255 5.27 -0.63 -22.71
N ARG A 256 6.01 0.45 -22.46
CA ARG A 256 5.87 1.71 -23.20
C ARG A 256 6.52 1.57 -24.58
N LYS A 257 5.75 1.84 -25.65
CA LYS A 257 6.20 1.63 -27.03
C LYS A 257 7.37 2.52 -27.46
N SER A 258 7.48 3.71 -26.88
CA SER A 258 8.49 4.68 -27.31
C SER A 258 9.93 4.29 -26.92
N ASP A 259 10.10 3.54 -25.84
CA ASP A 259 11.42 3.21 -25.29
C ASP A 259 11.57 1.77 -24.77
N GLY A 260 10.50 0.98 -24.82
CA GLY A 260 10.50 -0.42 -24.39
C GLY A 260 10.54 -0.62 -22.86
N ARG A 261 10.40 0.43 -22.07
CA ARG A 261 10.43 0.33 -20.60
C ARG A 261 9.16 -0.25 -20.03
N ILE A 262 9.30 -1.03 -18.97
CA ILE A 262 8.17 -1.43 -18.14
C ILE A 262 7.65 -0.20 -17.43
N ILE A 263 6.34 -0.01 -17.45
CA ILE A 263 5.65 1.07 -16.75
C ILE A 263 4.51 0.52 -15.90
N LEU A 264 4.15 1.26 -14.86
CA LEU A 264 2.90 1.08 -14.13
C LEU A 264 1.84 2.01 -14.71
N ARG A 265 0.66 1.46 -15.03
CA ARG A 265 -0.53 2.23 -15.38
C ARG A 265 -1.60 2.02 -14.32
N ASP A 266 -2.05 3.10 -13.72
CA ASP A 266 -3.10 3.06 -12.69
C ASP A 266 -4.45 3.52 -13.26
N THR A 267 -5.53 3.28 -12.51
CA THR A 267 -6.88 3.72 -12.88
C THR A 267 -6.92 5.22 -13.14
N ALA A 268 -6.29 6.03 -12.29
CA ALA A 268 -6.24 7.49 -12.44
C ALA A 268 -5.47 7.96 -13.69
N GLN A 269 -4.62 7.12 -14.25
CA GLN A 269 -3.83 7.39 -15.47
C GLN A 269 -4.48 6.84 -16.74
N THR A 270 -5.65 6.22 -16.61
CA THR A 270 -6.36 5.62 -17.76
C THR A 270 -7.42 6.58 -18.27
N PRO A 271 -7.41 6.94 -19.58
CA PRO A 271 -8.51 7.69 -20.18
C PRO A 271 -9.86 7.00 -19.92
N PRO A 272 -10.91 7.73 -19.49
CA PRO A 272 -12.20 7.15 -19.14
C PRO A 272 -12.80 6.23 -20.22
N GLU A 273 -12.67 6.59 -21.47
CA GLU A 273 -13.16 5.83 -22.63
C GLU A 273 -12.37 4.53 -22.87
N GLN A 274 -11.20 4.39 -22.26
CA GLN A 274 -10.30 3.24 -22.38
C GLN A 274 -10.34 2.29 -21.18
N MET A 275 -11.19 2.56 -20.19
CA MET A 275 -11.32 1.73 -19.00
C MET A 275 -11.61 0.26 -19.31
N ARG A 276 -12.29 -0.03 -20.42
CA ARG A 276 -12.53 -1.40 -20.90
C ARG A 276 -11.24 -2.19 -21.17
N TYR A 277 -10.18 -1.53 -21.60
CA TYR A 277 -8.87 -2.16 -21.82
C TYR A 277 -8.12 -2.34 -20.50
N PHE A 278 -8.22 -1.33 -19.62
CA PHE A 278 -7.60 -1.37 -18.29
C PHE A 278 -8.14 -2.53 -17.45
N THR A 279 -9.44 -2.79 -17.49
CA THR A 279 -10.10 -3.84 -16.70
C THR A 279 -10.05 -5.23 -17.36
N ASP A 280 -9.56 -5.34 -18.59
CA ASP A 280 -9.43 -6.62 -19.28
C ASP A 280 -8.25 -7.44 -18.72
N GLN A 281 -8.60 -8.44 -17.91
CA GLN A 281 -7.61 -9.34 -17.26
C GLN A 281 -6.89 -10.27 -18.24
N PHE A 282 -7.41 -10.47 -19.44
CA PHE A 282 -6.75 -11.29 -20.48
C PHE A 282 -5.76 -10.46 -21.29
N ARG A 283 -6.03 -9.17 -21.44
CA ARG A 283 -5.15 -8.22 -22.09
C ARG A 283 -3.99 -7.79 -21.20
N HIS A 284 -4.29 -7.42 -19.96
CA HIS A 284 -3.30 -7.02 -18.92
C HIS A 284 -3.36 -8.01 -17.77
N PRO A 285 -2.71 -9.18 -17.88
CA PRO A 285 -2.92 -10.30 -16.97
C PRO A 285 -2.29 -10.14 -15.59
N PHE A 286 -1.41 -9.16 -15.39
CA PHE A 286 -0.70 -8.95 -14.14
C PHE A 286 -1.11 -7.63 -13.49
N PHE A 287 -1.50 -7.68 -12.22
CA PHE A 287 -1.70 -6.49 -11.42
C PHE A 287 -0.55 -6.29 -10.42
N HIS A 288 -0.31 -5.04 -10.10
CA HIS A 288 0.72 -4.59 -9.19
C HIS A 288 0.26 -4.73 -7.75
N THR A 289 1.04 -5.44 -6.90
CA THR A 289 0.68 -5.73 -5.51
C THR A 289 1.06 -4.62 -4.53
N ASN A 290 1.79 -3.60 -4.95
CA ASN A 290 2.47 -2.63 -4.11
C ASN A 290 3.57 -3.24 -3.19
N ASN A 291 4.04 -4.45 -3.49
CA ASN A 291 5.24 -4.99 -2.91
C ASN A 291 6.40 -4.72 -3.88
N LEU A 292 7.42 -4.03 -3.43
CA LEU A 292 8.51 -3.54 -4.28
C LEU A 292 9.86 -3.91 -3.69
N TRP A 293 10.80 -4.20 -4.60
CA TRP A 293 12.20 -4.41 -4.28
C TRP A 293 13.05 -3.40 -5.02
N PHE A 294 13.99 -2.76 -4.34
CA PHE A 294 14.92 -1.84 -4.98
C PHE A 294 16.30 -1.84 -4.33
N ASP A 295 17.31 -1.54 -5.14
CA ASP A 295 18.69 -1.39 -4.73
C ASP A 295 18.90 0.01 -4.17
N LEU A 296 19.23 0.11 -2.88
CA LEU A 296 19.40 1.37 -2.16
C LEU A 296 20.54 2.21 -2.73
N LYS A 297 21.65 1.55 -3.17
CA LYS A 297 22.77 2.26 -3.76
C LYS A 297 22.40 2.85 -5.12
N VAL A 298 21.73 2.06 -5.96
CA VAL A 298 21.28 2.53 -7.27
C VAL A 298 20.25 3.66 -7.10
N LEU A 299 19.33 3.56 -6.13
CA LEU A 299 18.39 4.64 -5.82
C LEU A 299 19.13 5.93 -5.45
N ARG A 300 20.10 5.86 -4.53
CA ARG A 300 20.89 7.03 -4.12
C ARG A 300 21.63 7.65 -5.30
N ASP A 301 22.34 6.83 -6.07
CA ASP A 301 23.15 7.30 -7.19
C ASP A 301 22.25 7.95 -8.27
N THR A 302 21.09 7.33 -8.59
CA THR A 302 20.12 7.87 -9.56
C THR A 302 19.52 9.21 -9.08
N LEU A 303 19.17 9.32 -7.79
CA LEU A 303 18.66 10.58 -7.24
C LEU A 303 19.74 11.68 -7.28
N ALA A 304 20.99 11.34 -6.96
CA ALA A 304 22.10 12.30 -7.04
C ALA A 304 22.32 12.81 -8.48
N GLU A 305 22.30 11.93 -9.47
CA GLU A 305 22.43 12.27 -10.89
C GLU A 305 21.28 13.14 -11.41
N ARG A 306 20.06 12.96 -10.86
CA ARG A 306 18.85 13.67 -11.28
C ARG A 306 18.52 14.88 -10.40
N GLY A 307 19.44 15.33 -9.55
CA GLY A 307 19.21 16.49 -8.68
C GLY A 307 18.14 16.25 -7.61
N GLY A 308 17.96 15.00 -7.16
CA GLY A 308 17.01 14.63 -6.12
C GLY A 308 15.58 14.31 -6.59
N ILE A 309 15.31 14.38 -7.90
CA ILE A 309 13.98 14.18 -8.48
C ILE A 309 13.98 12.90 -9.31
N LEU A 310 13.29 11.86 -8.85
CA LEU A 310 13.22 10.59 -9.58
C LEU A 310 12.43 10.69 -10.89
N GLY A 311 11.48 11.66 -10.97
CA GLY A 311 10.69 11.92 -12.19
C GLY A 311 9.59 10.90 -12.41
N LEU A 312 8.87 10.52 -11.34
CA LEU A 312 7.72 9.63 -11.43
C LEU A 312 6.57 10.30 -12.19
N PRO A 313 5.70 9.55 -12.88
CA PRO A 313 4.50 10.10 -13.48
C PRO A 313 3.60 10.81 -12.47
N LEU A 314 3.16 12.01 -12.82
CA LEU A 314 2.22 12.78 -12.03
C LEU A 314 0.84 12.13 -12.00
N ILE A 315 0.25 12.05 -10.82
CA ILE A 315 -1.15 11.71 -10.60
C ILE A 315 -1.85 12.96 -10.08
N LYS A 316 -2.79 13.49 -10.88
CA LYS A 316 -3.61 14.62 -10.50
C LYS A 316 -4.91 14.15 -9.86
N ASN A 317 -5.09 14.41 -8.57
CA ASN A 317 -6.31 14.09 -7.84
C ASN A 317 -7.14 15.34 -7.58
N SER A 318 -8.36 15.40 -8.16
CA SER A 318 -9.34 16.46 -7.89
C SER A 318 -10.22 16.04 -6.71
N LYS A 319 -10.26 16.86 -5.68
CA LYS A 319 -10.95 16.62 -4.41
C LYS A 319 -11.57 17.91 -3.89
N THR A 320 -12.17 17.86 -2.71
CA THR A 320 -12.52 19.03 -1.90
C THR A 320 -11.55 19.16 -0.73
N VAL A 321 -11.39 20.37 -0.19
CA VAL A 321 -10.47 20.63 0.93
C VAL A 321 -10.88 19.82 2.15
N ASP A 322 -12.16 19.78 2.46
CA ASP A 322 -12.73 18.91 3.48
C ASP A 322 -13.37 17.67 2.82
N PRO A 323 -12.83 16.46 3.04
CA PRO A 323 -13.40 15.23 2.49
C PRO A 323 -14.80 14.89 3.03
N ALA A 324 -15.20 15.46 4.18
CA ALA A 324 -16.52 15.26 4.76
C ALA A 324 -17.58 16.22 4.17
N ASP A 325 -17.15 17.33 3.55
CA ASP A 325 -18.02 18.31 2.91
C ASP A 325 -17.73 18.42 1.40
N SER A 326 -18.62 17.83 0.61
CA SER A 326 -18.54 17.86 -0.85
C SER A 326 -18.75 19.26 -1.46
N ALA A 327 -19.26 20.22 -0.68
CA ALA A 327 -19.45 21.61 -1.08
C ALA A 327 -18.26 22.52 -0.72
N SER A 328 -17.28 22.00 0.02
CA SER A 328 -16.05 22.73 0.37
C SER A 328 -15.19 23.06 -0.86
N THR A 329 -14.23 23.94 -0.71
CA THR A 329 -13.39 24.44 -1.81
C THR A 329 -12.78 23.30 -2.65
N PRO A 330 -13.00 23.27 -3.99
CA PRO A 330 -12.36 22.33 -4.87
C PRO A 330 -10.83 22.50 -4.87
N VAL A 331 -10.11 21.39 -4.72
CA VAL A 331 -8.64 21.38 -4.68
C VAL A 331 -8.05 20.32 -5.60
N ILE A 332 -6.80 20.51 -5.95
CA ILE A 332 -5.95 19.54 -6.62
C ILE A 332 -4.89 19.08 -5.62
N GLN A 333 -4.70 17.77 -5.53
CA GLN A 333 -3.59 17.12 -4.85
C GLN A 333 -2.66 16.54 -5.91
N LEU A 334 -1.35 16.79 -5.77
CA LEU A 334 -0.33 16.20 -6.61
C LEU A 334 0.16 14.93 -5.94
N GLU A 335 0.08 13.81 -6.62
CA GLU A 335 0.51 12.54 -6.06
C GLU A 335 1.43 11.80 -7.04
N THR A 336 2.23 10.91 -6.51
CA THR A 336 3.01 9.94 -7.28
C THR A 336 2.85 8.55 -6.69
N ALA A 337 2.96 7.53 -7.55
CA ALA A 337 2.88 6.14 -7.13
C ALA A 337 4.29 5.54 -7.02
N MET A 338 4.60 4.87 -5.90
CA MET A 338 5.92 4.23 -5.73
C MET A 338 6.21 3.18 -6.79
N GLY A 339 5.18 2.43 -7.23
CA GLY A 339 5.32 1.41 -8.27
C GLY A 339 5.71 1.96 -9.63
N ALA A 340 5.42 3.23 -9.90
CA ALA A 340 5.82 3.90 -11.13
C ALA A 340 7.35 4.09 -11.25
N ALA A 341 8.11 3.92 -10.17
CA ALA A 341 9.57 3.94 -10.23
C ALA A 341 10.17 2.82 -11.10
N VAL A 342 9.40 1.82 -11.46
CA VAL A 342 9.83 0.79 -12.42
C VAL A 342 10.32 1.40 -13.74
N GLU A 343 9.75 2.51 -14.20
CA GLU A 343 10.17 3.19 -15.42
C GLU A 343 11.38 4.13 -15.23
N ALA A 344 11.71 4.47 -13.99
CA ALA A 344 12.81 5.37 -13.68
C ALA A 344 14.18 4.70 -13.79
N PHE A 345 14.23 3.36 -13.67
CA PHE A 345 15.47 2.60 -13.65
C PHE A 345 15.64 1.77 -14.92
N GLU A 346 16.79 1.92 -15.57
CA GLU A 346 17.17 1.04 -16.67
C GLU A 346 17.48 -0.36 -16.13
N GLY A 347 16.96 -1.40 -16.79
CA GLY A 347 17.10 -2.79 -16.33
C GLY A 347 16.14 -3.19 -15.21
N ALA A 348 15.15 -2.35 -14.87
CA ALA A 348 14.07 -2.77 -13.99
C ALA A 348 13.30 -3.96 -14.57
N THR A 349 12.89 -4.87 -13.69
CA THR A 349 12.13 -6.08 -14.05
C THR A 349 10.90 -6.24 -13.15
N ALA A 350 10.23 -7.39 -13.21
CA ALA A 350 9.13 -7.73 -12.31
C ALA A 350 9.16 -9.23 -12.02
N ILE A 351 8.51 -9.67 -10.94
CA ILE A 351 8.38 -11.08 -10.58
C ILE A 351 6.93 -11.44 -10.31
N GLU A 352 6.46 -12.52 -10.93
CA GLU A 352 5.15 -13.11 -10.60
C GLU A 352 5.27 -13.87 -9.29
N VAL A 353 4.39 -13.53 -8.32
CA VAL A 353 4.33 -14.15 -7.01
C VAL A 353 2.96 -14.78 -6.77
N PRO A 354 2.87 -15.79 -5.86
CA PRO A 354 1.60 -16.38 -5.52
C PRO A 354 0.67 -15.38 -4.84
N ARG A 355 -0.64 -15.59 -5.00
CA ARG A 355 -1.68 -14.71 -4.45
C ARG A 355 -1.59 -14.51 -2.93
N SER A 356 -1.05 -15.48 -2.21
CA SER A 356 -0.78 -15.38 -0.77
C SER A 356 0.13 -14.21 -0.38
N ARG A 357 0.89 -13.64 -1.32
CA ARG A 357 1.69 -12.43 -1.12
C ARG A 357 0.87 -11.14 -1.13
N PHE A 358 -0.42 -11.21 -1.50
CA PHE A 358 -1.31 -10.05 -1.60
C PHE A 358 -2.62 -10.28 -0.85
N LEU A 359 -2.62 -9.92 0.43
CA LEU A 359 -3.75 -10.07 1.36
C LEU A 359 -4.10 -8.71 2.01
N PRO A 360 -4.41 -7.66 1.20
CA PRO A 360 -4.72 -6.36 1.76
C PRO A 360 -6.10 -6.35 2.41
N VAL A 361 -6.24 -5.64 3.51
CA VAL A 361 -7.53 -5.39 4.15
C VAL A 361 -7.96 -3.97 3.83
N LYS A 362 -8.76 -3.78 2.80
CA LYS A 362 -9.26 -2.45 2.36
C LYS A 362 -10.62 -2.12 2.93
N THR A 363 -11.41 -3.13 3.23
CA THR A 363 -12.80 -3.05 3.70
C THR A 363 -13.04 -4.00 4.86
N THR A 364 -14.19 -3.88 5.50
CA THR A 364 -14.65 -4.81 6.52
C THR A 364 -14.95 -6.21 5.96
N ASN A 365 -15.21 -6.34 4.66
CA ASN A 365 -15.31 -7.64 3.99
C ASN A 365 -13.97 -8.38 4.05
N ASP A 366 -12.88 -7.68 3.73
CA ASP A 366 -11.53 -8.24 3.79
C ASP A 366 -11.15 -8.56 5.25
N LEU A 367 -11.57 -7.70 6.19
CA LEU A 367 -11.32 -7.90 7.62
C LEU A 367 -12.03 -9.16 8.13
N LEU A 368 -13.27 -9.41 7.71
CA LEU A 368 -13.99 -10.62 8.07
C LEU A 368 -13.23 -11.86 7.59
N LEU A 369 -12.74 -11.87 6.35
CA LEU A 369 -11.93 -12.95 5.81
C LEU A 369 -10.69 -13.23 6.67
N VAL A 370 -9.91 -12.21 7.00
CA VAL A 370 -8.67 -12.38 7.76
C VAL A 370 -8.94 -12.80 9.20
N ARG A 371 -10.05 -12.39 9.80
CA ARG A 371 -10.47 -12.79 11.15
C ARG A 371 -11.09 -14.19 11.22
N SER A 372 -11.57 -14.72 10.09
CA SER A 372 -12.26 -16.01 10.04
C SER A 372 -11.27 -17.18 9.97
N ASP A 373 -11.81 -18.38 9.95
CA ASP A 373 -11.11 -19.65 9.79
C ASP A 373 -10.72 -19.98 8.34
N VAL A 374 -10.89 -19.03 7.41
CA VAL A 374 -10.29 -19.08 6.06
C VAL A 374 -8.77 -19.03 6.13
N TYR A 375 -8.22 -18.35 7.14
CA TYR A 375 -6.79 -18.27 7.36
C TYR A 375 -6.40 -18.82 8.72
N GLU A 376 -5.27 -19.49 8.77
CA GLU A 376 -4.54 -19.85 9.98
C GLU A 376 -3.20 -19.11 10.02
N VAL A 377 -2.69 -18.85 11.21
CA VAL A 377 -1.36 -18.25 11.41
C VAL A 377 -0.40 -19.38 11.73
N ASP A 378 0.63 -19.53 10.90
CA ASP A 378 1.68 -20.53 11.14
C ASP A 378 2.70 -20.05 12.20
N ASP A 379 3.68 -20.91 12.50
CA ASP A 379 4.74 -20.64 13.50
C ASP A 379 5.65 -19.44 13.11
N ASP A 380 5.68 -19.11 11.83
CA ASP A 380 6.43 -17.94 11.29
C ASP A 380 5.57 -16.66 11.27
N GLY A 381 4.34 -16.69 11.76
CA GLY A 381 3.40 -15.55 11.77
C GLY A 381 2.79 -15.27 10.40
N LEU A 382 2.88 -16.22 9.46
CA LEU A 382 2.30 -16.07 8.12
C LEU A 382 0.86 -16.54 8.10
N LEU A 383 0.03 -15.81 7.35
CA LEU A 383 -1.34 -16.24 7.08
C LEU A 383 -1.37 -17.29 5.98
N GLN A 384 -1.78 -18.49 6.35
CA GLN A 384 -1.97 -19.61 5.45
C GLN A 384 -3.46 -19.80 5.16
N MET A 385 -3.82 -19.81 3.87
CA MET A 385 -5.20 -20.03 3.48
C MET A 385 -5.54 -21.54 3.61
N VAL A 386 -6.59 -21.84 4.36
CA VAL A 386 -7.03 -23.23 4.64
C VAL A 386 -7.78 -23.84 3.46
N PRO A 387 -8.81 -23.18 2.86
CA PRO A 387 -9.48 -23.73 1.70
C PRO A 387 -8.69 -23.47 0.41
N GLU A 388 -8.96 -24.24 -0.64
CA GLU A 388 -8.35 -24.01 -1.96
C GLU A 388 -8.69 -22.63 -2.56
N ARG A 389 -9.82 -22.05 -2.16
CA ARG A 389 -10.29 -20.74 -2.60
C ARG A 389 -10.85 -19.95 -1.42
N ALA A 390 -10.52 -18.67 -1.35
CA ALA A 390 -11.12 -17.79 -0.37
C ALA A 390 -12.62 -17.60 -0.66
N CYS A 391 -13.41 -17.54 0.41
CA CYS A 391 -14.81 -17.15 0.37
C CYS A 391 -14.95 -15.71 -0.15
N THR A 392 -15.98 -15.45 -0.98
CA THR A 392 -16.34 -14.07 -1.35
C THR A 392 -17.28 -13.48 -0.31
N VAL A 393 -16.87 -12.40 0.35
CA VAL A 393 -17.68 -11.74 1.40
C VAL A 393 -18.29 -10.45 0.87
N ASN A 394 -19.59 -10.29 1.05
CA ASN A 394 -20.35 -9.08 0.70
C ASN A 394 -21.26 -8.70 1.88
N LEU A 395 -20.80 -7.76 2.70
CA LEU A 395 -21.56 -7.19 3.80
C LEU A 395 -22.27 -5.90 3.34
N ASP A 396 -23.49 -5.67 3.81
CA ASP A 396 -24.24 -4.47 3.50
C ASP A 396 -23.51 -3.20 3.98
N PRO A 397 -23.03 -2.33 3.08
CA PRO A 397 -22.20 -1.18 3.47
C PRO A 397 -22.93 -0.14 4.32
N ARG A 398 -24.27 -0.18 4.39
CA ARG A 398 -25.06 0.70 5.25
C ARG A 398 -24.83 0.40 6.73
N PHE A 399 -24.51 -0.86 7.06
CA PHE A 399 -24.44 -1.37 8.44
C PHE A 399 -23.06 -1.90 8.83
N TYR A 400 -22.17 -2.21 7.86
CA TYR A 400 -20.90 -2.87 8.15
C TYR A 400 -19.67 -2.09 7.66
N LYS A 401 -19.86 -0.95 6.98
CA LYS A 401 -18.72 -0.23 6.36
C LYS A 401 -17.72 0.31 7.38
N LYS A 402 -18.21 0.83 8.52
CA LYS A 402 -17.34 1.38 9.58
C LYS A 402 -16.95 0.28 10.56
N ILE A 403 -15.72 0.38 11.08
CA ILE A 403 -15.21 -0.64 12.01
C ILE A 403 -16.06 -0.77 13.28
N GLN A 404 -16.53 0.32 13.84
CA GLN A 404 -17.40 0.31 15.03
C GLN A 404 -18.72 -0.41 14.76
N ASP A 405 -19.31 -0.17 13.58
CA ASP A 405 -20.55 -0.82 13.17
C ASP A 405 -20.33 -2.31 12.90
N PHE A 406 -19.20 -2.68 12.33
CA PHE A 406 -18.78 -4.07 12.12
C PHE A 406 -18.61 -4.80 13.45
N GLU A 407 -17.84 -4.23 14.39
CA GLU A 407 -17.61 -4.83 15.73
C GLU A 407 -18.93 -5.04 16.50
N ALA A 408 -19.85 -4.07 16.42
CA ALA A 408 -21.16 -4.18 17.08
C ALA A 408 -22.00 -5.34 16.54
N ARG A 409 -21.76 -5.79 15.31
CA ARG A 409 -22.52 -6.88 14.67
C ARG A 409 -21.85 -8.25 14.75
N PHE A 410 -20.61 -8.29 15.18
CA PHE A 410 -19.85 -9.52 15.45
C PHE A 410 -19.29 -9.53 16.88
N PRO A 411 -20.12 -9.30 17.92
CA PRO A 411 -19.64 -9.17 19.31
C PRO A 411 -19.02 -10.46 19.86
N GLU A 412 -19.41 -11.61 19.31
CA GLU A 412 -18.94 -12.93 19.70
C GLU A 412 -17.92 -13.54 18.68
N GLY A 413 -17.34 -12.68 17.83
CA GLY A 413 -16.47 -13.07 16.73
C GLY A 413 -17.19 -13.28 15.41
N VAL A 414 -16.40 -13.37 14.33
CA VAL A 414 -16.93 -13.58 12.98
C VAL A 414 -17.32 -15.04 12.76
N PRO A 415 -18.27 -15.33 11.83
CA PRO A 415 -18.67 -16.71 11.53
C PRO A 415 -17.53 -17.52 10.91
N SER A 416 -17.60 -18.86 11.06
CA SER A 416 -16.81 -19.78 10.26
C SER A 416 -17.30 -19.71 8.81
N ILE A 417 -16.39 -19.47 7.87
CA ILE A 417 -16.69 -19.35 6.44
C ILE A 417 -15.74 -20.16 5.55
N LYS A 418 -14.89 -21.02 6.11
CA LYS A 418 -13.93 -21.81 5.34
C LYS A 418 -14.58 -22.80 4.36
N ASP A 419 -15.81 -23.23 4.67
CA ASP A 419 -16.59 -24.15 3.83
C ASP A 419 -17.60 -23.40 2.93
N ALA A 420 -17.59 -22.06 2.95
CA ALA A 420 -18.44 -21.21 2.12
C ALA A 420 -17.71 -20.76 0.84
N GLN A 421 -18.43 -20.75 -0.27
CA GLN A 421 -18.01 -20.14 -1.53
C GLN A 421 -18.25 -18.63 -1.48
N SER A 422 -19.37 -18.24 -0.87
CA SER A 422 -19.70 -16.84 -0.64
C SER A 422 -20.51 -16.67 0.65
N LEU A 423 -20.37 -15.47 1.25
CA LEU A 423 -21.24 -15.00 2.32
C LEU A 423 -21.76 -13.61 1.93
N THR A 424 -23.05 -13.51 1.65
CA THR A 424 -23.74 -12.23 1.40
C THR A 424 -24.69 -11.92 2.54
N VAL A 425 -24.57 -10.73 3.12
CA VAL A 425 -25.40 -10.24 4.21
C VAL A 425 -26.08 -8.93 3.80
N GLU A 426 -27.40 -8.94 3.71
CA GLU A 426 -28.24 -7.79 3.43
C GLU A 426 -29.00 -7.36 4.67
N GLY A 427 -28.95 -6.06 5.02
CA GLY A 427 -29.62 -5.53 6.19
C GLY A 427 -28.77 -5.54 7.46
N ASP A 428 -29.43 -5.23 8.57
CA ASP A 428 -28.84 -5.04 9.90
C ASP A 428 -28.94 -6.33 10.74
N TRP A 429 -27.88 -7.12 10.75
CA TRP A 429 -27.83 -8.40 11.46
C TRP A 429 -26.68 -8.46 12.47
N THR A 430 -27.00 -8.88 13.69
CA THR A 430 -25.99 -9.22 14.71
C THR A 430 -25.77 -10.74 14.71
N PHE A 431 -24.53 -11.18 14.61
CA PHE A 431 -24.17 -12.59 14.61
C PHE A 431 -23.90 -13.10 16.02
N GLY A 432 -24.47 -14.27 16.36
CA GLY A 432 -24.16 -15.00 17.57
C GLY A 432 -22.86 -15.78 17.46
N SER A 433 -22.49 -16.43 18.56
CA SER A 433 -21.29 -17.29 18.61
C SER A 433 -21.44 -18.55 17.77
N GLY A 434 -20.32 -19.02 17.16
CA GLY A 434 -20.28 -20.30 16.48
C GLY A 434 -21.19 -20.42 15.25
N VAL A 435 -21.57 -19.32 14.63
CA VAL A 435 -22.29 -19.31 13.33
C VAL A 435 -21.39 -19.88 12.25
N VAL A 436 -21.93 -20.76 11.39
CA VAL A 436 -21.20 -21.43 10.30
C VAL A 436 -21.90 -21.17 8.98
N ALA A 437 -21.21 -20.58 8.02
CA ALA A 437 -21.66 -20.44 6.65
C ALA A 437 -21.10 -21.54 5.76
N THR A 438 -21.91 -22.06 4.82
CA THR A 438 -21.50 -23.12 3.89
C THR A 438 -22.06 -22.87 2.49
N GLY A 439 -21.32 -23.28 1.45
CA GLY A 439 -21.74 -23.08 0.05
C GLY A 439 -21.91 -21.60 -0.31
N GLU A 440 -23.01 -21.24 -0.94
CA GLU A 440 -23.39 -19.85 -1.23
C GLU A 440 -24.34 -19.33 -0.12
N ALA A 441 -23.77 -18.92 1.01
CA ALA A 441 -24.52 -18.47 2.18
C ALA A 441 -25.10 -17.05 1.94
N HIS A 442 -26.40 -16.89 2.22
CA HIS A 442 -27.10 -15.63 2.04
C HIS A 442 -28.03 -15.34 3.24
N VAL A 443 -27.82 -14.16 3.84
CA VAL A 443 -28.70 -13.58 4.86
C VAL A 443 -29.42 -12.41 4.25
N GLY A 444 -30.70 -12.59 3.93
CA GLY A 444 -31.52 -11.56 3.28
C GLY A 444 -31.96 -10.46 4.22
N GLN A 445 -32.54 -9.41 3.67
CA GLN A 445 -33.01 -8.24 4.44
C GLN A 445 -34.28 -8.55 5.28
N GLU A 446 -35.05 -9.59 4.96
CA GLU A 446 -36.27 -9.93 5.67
C GLU A 446 -35.97 -10.34 7.12
N GLY A 447 -36.63 -9.68 8.08
CA GLY A 447 -36.39 -9.86 9.50
C GLY A 447 -35.31 -8.95 10.10
N SER A 448 -34.68 -8.11 9.30
CA SER A 448 -33.72 -7.08 9.75
C SER A 448 -34.48 -5.84 10.32
N PRO A 449 -33.95 -5.18 11.39
CA PRO A 449 -32.82 -5.59 12.21
C PRO A 449 -33.10 -6.87 13.02
N GLY A 450 -32.07 -7.75 13.11
CA GLY A 450 -32.24 -9.04 13.77
C GLY A 450 -30.93 -9.63 14.30
N ARG A 451 -31.06 -10.79 14.96
CA ARG A 451 -29.91 -11.56 15.44
C ARG A 451 -29.93 -12.96 14.82
N ILE A 452 -28.81 -13.39 14.30
CA ILE A 452 -28.55 -14.79 13.94
C ILE A 452 -28.17 -15.52 15.23
N ALA A 453 -28.93 -16.57 15.56
CA ALA A 453 -28.73 -17.29 16.82
C ALA A 453 -27.38 -18.01 16.87
N ASP A 454 -26.90 -18.29 18.07
CA ASP A 454 -25.67 -19.04 18.31
C ASP A 454 -25.74 -20.42 17.65
N GLY A 455 -24.64 -20.84 17.03
CA GLY A 455 -24.52 -22.14 16.37
C GLY A 455 -25.34 -22.32 15.08
N THR A 456 -25.96 -21.24 14.56
CA THR A 456 -26.73 -21.30 13.31
C THR A 456 -25.84 -21.70 12.13
N ARG A 457 -26.37 -22.57 11.26
CA ARG A 457 -25.77 -22.86 9.93
C ARG A 457 -26.57 -22.11 8.87
N ILE A 458 -25.85 -21.36 8.02
CA ILE A 458 -26.38 -20.57 6.91
C ILE A 458 -25.76 -20.98 5.60
#